data_226e4c28b0724c9cb5263c18c912a841
#
_entry.id   226e4c28b0724c9cb5263c18c912a841
#
_cell.length_a   1.000
_cell.length_b   1.000
_cell.length_c   1.000
_cell.angle_alpha   90.00
_cell.angle_beta   90.00
_cell.angle_gamma   90.00
#
_symmetry.space_group_name_H-M   'P 1'
#
loop_
_entity.id
_entity.type
_entity.pdbx_description
1 polymer ?
#
loop_
_entity_poly.entity_id
_entity_poly.type
_entity_poly.pdbx_seq_one_letter_code
_entity_poly.pdbx_strand_id
1 'polypeptide(L)'
;QEAYLASKTAEESRVYQYYLRRKVSVDIMIIRDVSGSTYRFEREYAEALIEILAAVNNFDGIRTLVIDFEGGAKVRKSFIDKAEQTSIVPLSGGGTNLLPAVRLLQEQVLKGKRRLLFLLSDGEINDREQAERELNDYCRRNHIEMVKITFDEEDKYGYEHTTIINLHRFLARRIIEKGAAY
;
A
#
# COMPACT_ATOMS: atom_id res chain seq x y z
N GLN A 1 -14.95 15.37 25.76
CA GLN A 1 -15.06 15.11 24.31
C GLN A 1 -14.38 16.21 23.49
N GLU A 2 -14.60 17.49 23.80
CA GLU A 2 -13.97 18.62 23.09
C GLU A 2 -12.45 18.66 23.23
N ALA A 3 -11.89 18.37 24.40
CA ALA A 3 -10.46 18.33 24.61
C ALA A 3 -9.77 17.19 23.82
N TYR A 4 -10.44 16.06 23.61
CA TYR A 4 -9.94 14.94 22.83
C TYR A 4 -9.92 15.25 21.33
N LEU A 5 -10.96 15.91 20.83
CA LEU A 5 -11.03 16.36 19.43
C LEU A 5 -10.00 17.46 19.14
N ALA A 6 -9.80 18.40 20.09
CA ALA A 6 -8.79 19.45 19.96
C ALA A 6 -7.36 18.90 19.99
N SER A 7 -7.07 17.85 20.77
CA SER A 7 -5.76 17.20 20.77
C SER A 7 -5.49 16.44 19.48
N LYS A 8 -6.52 15.80 18.91
CA LYS A 8 -6.42 15.07 17.65
C LYS A 8 -6.15 16.01 16.47
N THR A 9 -6.86 17.13 16.39
CA THR A 9 -6.63 18.16 15.36
C THR A 9 -5.27 18.84 15.50
N ALA A 10 -4.78 19.04 16.72
CA ALA A 10 -3.46 19.60 16.96
C ALA A 10 -2.32 18.63 16.54
N GLU A 11 -2.51 17.34 16.78
CA GLU A 11 -1.55 16.31 16.38
C GLU A 11 -1.53 16.12 14.86
N GLU A 12 -2.69 16.10 14.22
CA GLU A 12 -2.83 16.09 12.76
C GLU A 12 -2.19 17.34 12.13
N SER A 13 -2.39 18.50 12.73
CA SER A 13 -1.79 19.77 12.27
C SER A 13 -0.26 19.78 12.42
N ARG A 14 0.29 19.21 13.50
CA ARG A 14 1.75 19.08 13.70
C ARG A 14 2.37 18.12 12.69
N VAL A 15 1.71 17.01 12.42
CA VAL A 15 2.11 16.06 11.38
C VAL A 15 2.11 16.74 10.02
N TYR A 16 1.06 17.49 9.70
CA TYR A 16 0.94 18.25 8.48
C TYR A 16 2.05 19.29 8.33
N GLN A 17 2.32 20.09 9.35
CA GLN A 17 3.39 21.10 9.34
C GLN A 17 4.79 20.47 9.25
N TYR A 18 4.98 19.28 9.80
CA TYR A 18 6.24 18.56 9.74
C TYR A 18 6.54 18.12 8.29
N TYR A 19 5.54 17.65 7.56
CA TYR A 19 5.66 17.29 6.15
C TYR A 19 5.89 18.50 5.24
N LEU A 20 5.21 19.62 5.50
CA LEU A 20 5.39 20.87 4.74
C LEU A 20 6.81 21.46 4.86
N ARG A 21 7.52 21.18 5.95
CA ARG A 21 8.86 21.74 6.20
C ARG A 21 10.02 20.91 5.65
N ARG A 22 9.78 19.66 5.27
CA ARG A 22 10.81 18.78 4.70
C ARG A 22 10.43 18.39 3.29
N LYS A 23 11.34 18.54 2.35
CA LYS A 23 11.21 17.97 1.00
C LYS A 23 11.31 16.45 1.13
N VAL A 24 10.18 15.82 1.37
CA VAL A 24 10.07 14.37 1.46
C VAL A 24 10.09 13.80 0.05
N SER A 25 10.83 12.75 -0.19
CA SER A 25 10.87 12.05 -1.47
C SER A 25 10.59 10.57 -1.22
N VAL A 26 9.32 10.17 -1.35
CA VAL A 26 8.85 8.83 -1.02
C VAL A 26 8.06 8.24 -2.18
N ASP A 27 8.39 7.01 -2.57
CA ASP A 27 7.56 6.18 -3.42
C ASP A 27 6.82 5.17 -2.54
N ILE A 28 5.50 5.20 -2.58
CA ILE A 28 4.62 4.24 -1.92
C ILE A 28 4.00 3.34 -2.98
N MET A 29 4.27 2.05 -2.88
CA MET A 29 3.74 1.04 -3.79
C MET A 29 2.79 0.12 -3.04
N ILE A 30 1.66 -0.20 -3.66
CA ILE A 30 0.67 -1.10 -3.10
C ILE A 30 0.36 -2.16 -4.13
N ILE A 31 0.53 -3.40 -3.73
CA ILE A 31 0.07 -4.57 -4.49
C ILE A 31 -1.12 -5.14 -3.73
N ARG A 32 -2.29 -5.18 -4.39
CA ARG A 32 -3.55 -5.62 -3.79
C ARG A 32 -4.06 -6.89 -4.44
N ASP A 33 -4.40 -7.84 -3.60
CA ASP A 33 -5.17 -9.01 -3.97
C ASP A 33 -6.63 -8.63 -4.15
N VAL A 34 -7.16 -8.84 -5.34
CA VAL A 34 -8.58 -8.62 -5.68
C VAL A 34 -9.27 -9.92 -6.09
N SER A 35 -8.72 -11.06 -5.69
CA SER A 35 -9.29 -12.38 -5.94
C SER A 35 -10.60 -12.62 -5.20
N GLY A 36 -11.35 -13.65 -5.60
CA GLY A 36 -12.69 -13.92 -5.08
C GLY A 36 -12.74 -14.23 -3.58
N SER A 37 -11.68 -14.80 -2.98
CA SER A 37 -11.59 -15.07 -1.54
C SER A 37 -11.54 -13.77 -0.72
N THR A 38 -10.92 -12.73 -1.27
CA THR A 38 -10.80 -11.43 -0.62
C THR A 38 -12.08 -10.59 -0.74
N TYR A 39 -13.02 -11.00 -1.58
CA TYR A 39 -14.19 -10.21 -1.97
C TYR A 39 -15.18 -9.88 -0.84
N ARG A 40 -15.24 -10.70 0.23
CA ARG A 40 -16.24 -10.52 1.30
C ARG A 40 -15.91 -9.40 2.27
N PHE A 41 -14.62 -9.11 2.51
CA PHE A 41 -14.18 -8.18 3.55
C PHE A 41 -13.22 -7.11 3.03
N GLU A 42 -12.56 -7.33 1.90
CA GLU A 42 -11.40 -6.54 1.50
C GLU A 42 -11.72 -5.47 0.46
N ARG A 43 -12.86 -5.56 -0.21
CA ARG A 43 -13.26 -4.55 -1.20
C ARG A 43 -13.40 -3.18 -0.55
N GLU A 44 -14.12 -3.11 0.58
CA GLU A 44 -14.27 -1.87 1.35
C GLU A 44 -12.94 -1.40 1.91
N TYR A 45 -12.10 -2.32 2.34
CA TYR A 45 -10.77 -2.04 2.87
C TYR A 45 -9.82 -1.51 1.80
N ALA A 46 -9.84 -2.10 0.64
CA ALA A 46 -8.99 -1.65 -0.45
C ALA A 46 -9.45 -0.30 -1.01
N GLU A 47 -10.74 -0.02 -1.05
CA GLU A 47 -11.28 1.30 -1.40
C GLU A 47 -10.86 2.36 -0.37
N ALA A 48 -10.99 2.09 0.92
CA ALA A 48 -10.56 3.00 1.98
C ALA A 48 -9.04 3.28 1.94
N LEU A 49 -8.23 2.26 1.63
CA LEU A 49 -6.79 2.43 1.47
C LEU A 49 -6.46 3.37 0.30
N ILE A 50 -7.17 3.25 -0.81
CA ILE A 50 -6.98 4.12 -1.97
C ILE A 50 -7.33 5.57 -1.63
N GLU A 51 -8.43 5.79 -0.92
CA GLU A 51 -8.82 7.13 -0.46
C GLU A 51 -7.75 7.75 0.46
N ILE A 52 -7.20 6.96 1.38
CA ILE A 52 -6.12 7.39 2.28
C ILE A 52 -4.89 7.78 1.47
N LEU A 53 -4.53 6.99 0.48
CA LEU A 53 -3.35 7.24 -0.34
C LEU A 53 -3.56 8.39 -1.33
N ALA A 54 -4.79 8.58 -1.83
CA ALA A 54 -5.13 9.77 -2.60
C ALA A 54 -4.95 11.05 -1.77
N ALA A 55 -5.28 11.02 -0.49
CA ALA A 55 -5.00 12.14 0.42
C ALA A 55 -3.49 12.41 0.58
N VAL A 56 -2.68 11.35 0.65
CA VAL A 56 -1.22 11.45 0.75
C VAL A 56 -0.59 12.02 -0.54
N ASN A 57 -1.20 11.77 -1.70
CA ASN A 57 -0.75 12.32 -2.99
C ASN A 57 -0.85 13.85 -3.09
N ASN A 58 -1.60 14.49 -2.22
CA ASN A 58 -1.65 15.95 -2.16
C ASN A 58 -0.39 16.58 -1.55
N PHE A 59 0.52 15.76 -1.01
CA PHE A 59 1.80 16.24 -0.48
C PHE A 59 2.88 16.20 -1.54
N ASP A 60 3.62 17.32 -1.68
CA ASP A 60 4.77 17.38 -2.55
C ASP A 60 5.84 16.36 -2.14
N GLY A 61 6.28 15.55 -3.09
CA GLY A 61 7.35 14.59 -2.91
C GLY A 61 6.91 13.17 -2.48
N ILE A 62 5.60 12.92 -2.33
CA ILE A 62 5.07 11.57 -2.17
C ILE A 62 4.39 11.12 -3.46
N ARG A 63 4.80 9.98 -3.98
CA ARG A 63 4.20 9.36 -5.17
C ARG A 63 3.64 8.00 -4.79
N THR A 64 2.50 7.64 -5.35
CA THR A 64 1.83 6.36 -5.08
C THR A 64 1.61 5.56 -6.35
N LEU A 65 1.79 4.24 -6.24
CA LEU A 65 1.53 3.24 -7.27
C LEU A 65 0.57 2.19 -6.70
N VAL A 66 -0.43 1.81 -7.45
CA VAL A 66 -1.33 0.72 -7.07
C VAL A 66 -1.40 -0.31 -8.19
N ILE A 67 -1.11 -1.56 -7.86
CA ILE A 67 -1.21 -2.71 -8.75
C ILE A 67 -2.18 -3.70 -8.14
N ASP A 68 -3.22 -4.05 -8.87
CA ASP A 68 -4.15 -5.12 -8.49
C ASP A 68 -3.76 -6.42 -9.15
N PHE A 69 -3.94 -7.53 -8.44
CA PHE A 69 -3.74 -8.86 -9.00
C PHE A 69 -4.85 -9.84 -8.61
N GLU A 70 -5.07 -10.76 -9.50
CA GLU A 70 -5.93 -11.93 -9.37
C GLU A 70 -5.27 -13.08 -10.16
N GLY A 71 -5.87 -13.64 -11.20
CA GLY A 71 -5.21 -14.54 -12.15
C GLY A 71 -4.16 -13.84 -13.02
N GLY A 72 -4.34 -12.53 -13.26
CA GLY A 72 -3.40 -11.60 -13.88
C GLY A 72 -3.15 -10.39 -12.98
N ALA A 73 -2.55 -9.34 -13.54
CA ALA A 73 -2.32 -8.10 -12.81
C ALA A 73 -2.54 -6.87 -13.68
N LYS A 74 -2.87 -5.75 -13.04
CA LYS A 74 -3.09 -4.46 -13.70
C LYS A 74 -2.64 -3.30 -12.83
N VAL A 75 -1.94 -2.34 -13.43
CA VAL A 75 -1.69 -1.05 -12.78
C VAL A 75 -3.00 -0.27 -12.72
N ARG A 76 -3.47 0.01 -11.52
CA ARG A 76 -4.69 0.80 -11.26
C ARG A 76 -4.40 2.27 -11.14
N LYS A 77 -3.27 2.59 -10.56
CA LYS A 77 -2.77 3.95 -10.42
C LYS A 77 -1.28 3.95 -10.66
N SER A 78 -0.83 4.71 -11.64
CA SER A 78 0.60 4.95 -11.86
C SER A 78 1.12 6.04 -10.94
N PHE A 79 2.44 6.18 -10.82
CA PHE A 79 3.06 7.27 -10.06
C PHE A 79 2.76 8.68 -10.59
N ILE A 80 2.30 8.79 -11.83
CA ILE A 80 2.05 10.05 -12.53
C ILE A 80 0.59 10.47 -12.39
N ASP A 81 -0.32 9.49 -12.31
CA ASP A 81 -1.75 9.76 -12.30
C ASP A 81 -2.17 10.40 -10.99
N LYS A 82 -2.93 11.48 -11.06
CA LYS A 82 -3.71 11.97 -9.94
C LYS A 82 -4.91 11.04 -9.77
N ALA A 83 -5.13 10.55 -8.56
CA ALA A 83 -6.19 9.59 -8.27
C ALA A 83 -7.59 10.22 -8.48
N GLU A 84 -8.19 10.06 -9.64
CA GLU A 84 -9.53 10.58 -9.89
C GLU A 84 -10.65 9.56 -9.69
N GLN A 85 -10.46 8.28 -9.76
CA GLN A 85 -11.46 7.24 -9.42
C GLN A 85 -10.78 5.88 -9.35
N THR A 86 -10.70 5.33 -8.19
CA THR A 86 -10.13 4.02 -7.96
C THR A 86 -11.21 3.03 -7.50
N SER A 87 -12.23 2.83 -8.34
CA SER A 87 -13.14 1.71 -8.11
C SER A 87 -12.39 0.38 -8.29
N ILE A 88 -12.64 -0.56 -7.38
CA ILE A 88 -12.15 -1.93 -7.57
C ILE A 88 -12.96 -2.54 -8.69
N VAL A 89 -12.28 -2.85 -9.77
CA VAL A 89 -12.85 -3.62 -10.88
C VAL A 89 -12.23 -5.00 -10.81
N PRO A 90 -13.01 -6.08 -10.66
CA PRO A 90 -12.49 -7.43 -10.73
C PRO A 90 -11.70 -7.64 -12.01
N LEU A 91 -10.58 -8.33 -11.89
CA LEU A 91 -9.85 -8.82 -13.07
C LEU A 91 -10.52 -10.12 -13.48
N SER A 92 -10.90 -10.26 -14.73
CA SER A 92 -11.46 -11.50 -15.24
C SER A 92 -10.33 -12.50 -15.49
N GLY A 93 -10.27 -13.60 -14.73
CA GLY A 93 -9.23 -14.58 -15.02
C GLY A 93 -9.18 -15.80 -14.10
N GLY A 94 -9.82 -15.75 -12.94
CA GLY A 94 -9.77 -16.83 -11.95
C GLY A 94 -8.38 -17.17 -11.45
N GLY A 95 -8.28 -17.65 -10.22
CA GLY A 95 -7.00 -17.91 -9.56
C GLY A 95 -6.38 -16.67 -8.92
N THR A 96 -5.28 -16.88 -8.19
CA THR A 96 -4.58 -15.82 -7.47
C THR A 96 -3.09 -15.97 -7.74
N ASN A 97 -2.55 -15.18 -8.68
CA ASN A 97 -1.15 -15.22 -9.09
C ASN A 97 -0.51 -13.86 -8.82
N LEU A 98 0.52 -13.83 -7.98
CA LEU A 98 1.24 -12.62 -7.60
C LEU A 98 2.34 -12.25 -8.61
N LEU A 99 2.92 -13.24 -9.28
CA LEU A 99 4.06 -13.02 -10.19
C LEU A 99 3.79 -11.98 -11.29
N PRO A 100 2.60 -11.92 -11.93
CA PRO A 100 2.30 -10.85 -12.87
C PRO A 100 2.39 -9.45 -12.26
N ALA A 101 1.96 -9.27 -11.01
CA ALA A 101 2.07 -7.99 -10.31
C ALA A 101 3.53 -7.63 -10.00
N VAL A 102 4.35 -8.60 -9.61
CA VAL A 102 5.78 -8.41 -9.40
C VAL A 102 6.47 -7.91 -10.67
N ARG A 103 6.12 -8.48 -11.83
CA ARG A 103 6.66 -8.04 -13.13
C ARG A 103 6.24 -6.62 -13.49
N LEU A 104 4.98 -6.26 -13.27
CA LEU A 104 4.51 -4.89 -13.49
C LEU A 104 5.21 -3.89 -12.55
N LEU A 105 5.50 -4.29 -11.31
CA LEU A 105 6.27 -3.47 -10.37
C LEU A 105 7.70 -3.25 -10.88
N GLN A 106 8.35 -4.29 -11.41
CA GLN A 106 9.71 -4.23 -11.94
C GLN A 106 9.85 -3.30 -13.16
N GLU A 107 8.76 -3.09 -13.90
CA GLU A 107 8.72 -2.15 -15.03
C GLU A 107 8.61 -0.67 -14.59
N GLN A 108 8.32 -0.40 -13.32
CA GLN A 108 8.11 0.95 -12.83
C GLN A 108 9.42 1.69 -12.56
N VAL A 109 9.43 2.99 -12.86
CA VAL A 109 10.58 3.87 -12.57
C VAL A 109 10.46 4.46 -11.17
N LEU A 110 11.28 3.96 -10.25
CA LEU A 110 11.35 4.44 -8.88
C LEU A 110 12.23 5.70 -8.79
N LYS A 111 11.71 6.78 -8.23
CA LYS A 111 12.42 8.07 -8.07
C LYS A 111 12.55 8.48 -6.61
N GLY A 112 11.70 7.94 -5.73
CA GLY A 112 11.73 8.24 -4.30
C GLY A 112 13.05 7.81 -3.66
N LYS A 113 13.60 8.67 -2.80
CA LYS A 113 14.74 8.32 -1.95
C LYS A 113 14.36 7.24 -0.92
N ARG A 114 13.09 7.24 -0.53
CA ARG A 114 12.49 6.20 0.30
C ARG A 114 11.46 5.44 -0.51
N ARG A 115 11.36 4.17 -0.21
CA ARG A 115 10.52 3.25 -0.98
C ARG A 115 9.84 2.29 -0.03
N LEU A 116 8.51 2.35 -0.01
CA LEU A 116 7.67 1.49 0.81
C LEU A 116 6.77 0.67 -0.10
N LEU A 117 6.67 -0.62 0.16
CA LEU A 117 5.76 -1.53 -0.53
C LEU A 117 4.83 -2.20 0.46
N PHE A 118 3.55 -2.10 0.21
CA PHE A 118 2.51 -2.80 0.95
C PHE A 118 1.93 -3.90 0.07
N LEU A 119 2.02 -5.14 0.53
CA LEU A 119 1.35 -6.29 -0.08
C LEU A 119 0.11 -6.61 0.75
N LEU A 120 -1.06 -6.45 0.15
CA LEU A 120 -2.36 -6.68 0.77
C LEU A 120 -2.97 -7.97 0.20
N SER A 121 -3.05 -9.03 0.99
CA SER A 121 -3.60 -10.32 0.58
C SER A 121 -3.99 -11.15 1.80
N ASP A 122 -4.86 -12.14 1.62
CA ASP A 122 -5.09 -13.22 2.58
C ASP A 122 -3.96 -14.28 2.57
N GLY A 123 -3.04 -14.16 1.62
CA GLY A 123 -1.90 -15.05 1.47
C GLY A 123 -2.17 -16.34 0.69
N GLU A 124 -3.41 -16.59 0.28
CA GLU A 124 -3.77 -17.74 -0.57
C GLU A 124 -3.37 -17.48 -2.04
N ILE A 125 -2.08 -17.54 -2.32
CA ILE A 125 -1.46 -17.22 -3.62
C ILE A 125 -0.91 -18.49 -4.24
N ASN A 126 -1.31 -18.79 -5.50
CA ASN A 126 -0.95 -20.03 -6.18
C ASN A 126 0.56 -20.14 -6.49
N ASP A 127 1.17 -19.05 -6.93
CA ASP A 127 2.59 -18.94 -7.30
C ASP A 127 3.44 -18.32 -6.17
N ARG A 128 2.99 -18.41 -4.93
CA ARG A 128 3.54 -17.68 -3.78
C ARG A 128 5.06 -17.81 -3.64
N GLU A 129 5.59 -19.02 -3.64
CA GLU A 129 7.02 -19.24 -3.40
C GLU A 129 7.92 -18.53 -4.43
N GLN A 130 7.56 -18.64 -5.70
CA GLN A 130 8.32 -18.01 -6.78
C GLN A 130 8.12 -16.49 -6.73
N ALA A 131 6.87 -16.03 -6.62
CA ALA A 131 6.55 -14.61 -6.65
C ALA A 131 7.14 -13.86 -5.44
N GLU A 132 7.04 -14.41 -4.23
CA GLU A 132 7.63 -13.80 -3.03
C GLU A 132 9.16 -13.78 -3.08
N ARG A 133 9.79 -14.81 -3.61
CA ARG A 133 11.24 -14.82 -3.81
C ARG A 133 11.68 -13.70 -4.76
N GLU A 134 11.04 -13.59 -5.92
CA GLU A 134 11.35 -12.53 -6.89
C GLU A 134 11.05 -11.13 -6.31
N LEU A 135 9.96 -10.98 -5.58
CA LEU A 135 9.59 -9.74 -4.93
C LEU A 135 10.59 -9.33 -3.84
N ASN A 136 10.98 -10.26 -2.98
CA ASN A 136 11.99 -10.03 -1.95
C ASN A 136 13.34 -9.62 -2.55
N ASP A 137 13.77 -10.29 -3.62
CA ASP A 137 15.00 -9.95 -4.31
C ASP A 137 14.94 -8.58 -4.98
N TYR A 138 13.81 -8.23 -5.56
CA TYR A 138 13.59 -6.90 -6.12
C TYR A 138 13.60 -5.82 -5.04
N CYS A 139 12.90 -6.03 -3.92
CA CYS A 139 12.87 -5.10 -2.80
C CYS A 139 14.27 -4.87 -2.22
N ARG A 140 15.03 -5.94 -2.02
CA ARG A 140 16.40 -5.86 -1.51
C ARG A 140 17.31 -5.05 -2.44
N ARG A 141 17.27 -5.33 -3.75
CA ARG A 141 18.11 -4.63 -4.75
C ARG A 141 17.78 -3.15 -4.89
N ASN A 142 16.53 -2.78 -4.65
CA ASN A 142 16.04 -1.41 -4.81
C ASN A 142 15.84 -0.68 -3.46
N HIS A 143 16.32 -1.24 -2.35
CA HIS A 143 16.17 -0.68 -1.01
C HIS A 143 14.71 -0.32 -0.68
N ILE A 144 13.78 -1.24 -1.00
CA ILE A 144 12.36 -1.12 -0.72
C ILE A 144 12.07 -1.80 0.61
N GLU A 145 11.45 -1.09 1.53
CA GLU A 145 10.87 -1.70 2.73
C GLU A 145 9.50 -2.28 2.39
N MET A 146 9.34 -3.58 2.58
CA MET A 146 8.09 -4.27 2.30
C MET A 146 7.38 -4.65 3.59
N VAL A 147 6.07 -4.42 3.61
CA VAL A 147 5.15 -4.85 4.67
C VAL A 147 4.04 -5.67 4.03
N LYS A 148 3.83 -6.89 4.53
CA LYS A 148 2.74 -7.77 4.12
C LYS A 148 1.60 -7.63 5.11
N ILE A 149 0.42 -7.29 4.63
CA ILE A 149 -0.74 -7.01 5.44
C ILE A 149 -1.87 -7.95 5.07
N THR A 150 -2.49 -8.56 6.08
CA THR A 150 -3.74 -9.29 5.95
C THR A 150 -4.83 -8.68 6.83
N PHE A 151 -6.06 -8.81 6.38
CA PHE A 151 -7.26 -8.50 7.17
C PHE A 151 -7.90 -9.74 7.79
N ASP A 152 -7.40 -10.92 7.44
CA ASP A 152 -7.82 -12.17 8.05
C ASP A 152 -7.21 -12.29 9.46
N GLU A 153 -8.06 -12.62 10.45
CA GLU A 153 -7.63 -12.84 11.84
C GLU A 153 -6.75 -14.10 12.00
N GLU A 154 -6.89 -15.04 11.06
CA GLU A 154 -6.08 -16.26 11.04
C GLU A 154 -4.88 -16.10 10.10
N ASP A 155 -3.80 -15.50 10.61
CA ASP A 155 -2.55 -15.44 9.85
C ASP A 155 -1.92 -16.83 9.67
N LYS A 156 -1.97 -17.34 8.45
CA LYS A 156 -1.32 -18.60 8.05
C LYS A 156 0.05 -18.42 7.40
N TYR A 157 0.42 -17.19 7.04
CA TYR A 157 1.54 -16.91 6.12
C TYR A 157 2.54 -15.87 6.63
N GLY A 158 2.45 -15.45 7.89
CA GLY A 158 3.34 -14.44 8.49
C GLY A 158 3.06 -13.01 8.04
N TYR A 159 1.81 -12.71 7.66
CA TYR A 159 1.37 -11.36 7.32
C TYR A 159 0.94 -10.62 8.59
N GLU A 160 1.18 -9.32 8.64
CA GLU A 160 0.72 -8.48 9.75
C GLU A 160 -0.81 -8.28 9.66
N HIS A 161 -1.54 -8.75 10.66
CA HIS A 161 -2.98 -8.50 10.74
C HIS A 161 -3.27 -7.05 11.12
N THR A 162 -4.21 -6.45 10.41
CA THR A 162 -4.72 -5.11 10.73
C THR A 162 -6.22 -5.00 10.43
N THR A 163 -6.82 -3.91 10.91
CA THR A 163 -8.20 -3.53 10.59
C THR A 163 -8.18 -2.21 9.83
N ILE A 164 -9.28 -1.85 9.14
CA ILE A 164 -9.39 -0.56 8.45
C ILE A 164 -9.05 0.61 9.36
N ILE A 165 -9.62 0.62 10.56
CA ILE A 165 -9.44 1.71 11.52
C ILE A 165 -7.97 1.85 11.90
N ASN A 166 -7.26 0.73 11.98
CA ASN A 166 -5.86 0.70 12.36
C ASN A 166 -4.93 0.88 11.16
N LEU A 167 -5.35 0.52 9.95
CA LEU A 167 -4.55 0.66 8.74
C LEU A 167 -4.14 2.12 8.50
N HIS A 168 -5.05 3.05 8.67
CA HIS A 168 -4.77 4.48 8.57
C HIS A 168 -3.64 4.91 9.54
N ARG A 169 -3.76 4.51 10.81
CA ARG A 169 -2.74 4.79 11.84
C ARG A 169 -1.43 4.08 11.53
N PHE A 170 -1.49 2.86 11.09
CA PHE A 170 -0.33 2.04 10.73
C PHE A 170 0.47 2.67 9.58
N LEU A 171 -0.19 3.07 8.49
CA LEU A 171 0.43 3.73 7.36
C LEU A 171 1.02 5.08 7.74
N ALA A 172 0.26 5.91 8.45
CA ALA A 172 0.75 7.21 8.93
C ALA A 172 1.99 7.03 9.81
N ARG A 173 1.97 6.08 10.74
CA ARG A 173 3.09 5.78 11.62
C ARG A 173 4.32 5.30 10.85
N ARG A 174 4.19 4.38 9.89
CA ARG A 174 5.30 3.90 9.05
C ARG A 174 5.89 4.99 8.18
N ILE A 175 5.05 5.85 7.60
CA ILE A 175 5.51 6.98 6.80
C ILE A 175 6.24 8.00 7.69
N ILE A 176 5.72 8.29 8.89
CA ILE A 176 6.30 9.26 9.83
C ILE A 176 7.57 8.73 10.47
N GLU A 177 7.57 7.53 11.06
CA GLU A 177 8.73 6.96 11.74
C GLU A 177 9.93 6.83 10.82
N LYS A 178 9.70 6.46 9.56
CA LYS A 178 10.76 6.37 8.56
C LYS A 178 11.11 7.72 7.93
N GLY A 179 10.20 8.72 7.98
CA GLY A 179 10.44 10.11 7.60
C GLY A 179 11.30 10.88 8.60
N ALA A 180 11.26 10.50 9.88
CA ALA A 180 11.99 11.17 10.97
C ALA A 180 13.46 10.74 11.13
N ALA A 181 13.88 9.67 10.46
CA ALA A 181 15.22 9.08 10.63
C ALA A 181 16.33 9.71 9.76
N TYR A 182 16.17 10.97 9.30
CA TYR A 182 17.22 11.74 8.60
C TYR A 182 17.25 13.18 9.03
#